data_13e529c4a62edd419e1f5c5a810b2ac1
#
_entry.id   13e529c4a62edd419e1f5c5a810b2ac1
#
_cell.length_a   1.000
_cell.length_b   1.000
_cell.length_c   1.000
_cell.angle_alpha   90.00
_cell.angle_beta   90.00
_cell.angle_gamma   90.00
#
_symmetry.space_group_name_H-M   'P 1'
#
loop_
_entity.id
_entity.type
_entity.pdbx_description
1 polymer ?
#
loop_
_entity_poly.entity_id
_entity_poly.type
_entity_poly.pdbx_seq_one_letter_code
_entity_poly.pdbx_strand_id
1 'polypeptide(L)'
;MAQFVMQDLVNKAGLGDVLRVDSAATTNDEIGHPPHHGTVDKLKQVGVPVLPHRARKVRADEYDEWDLFVYMDDENERHLSRIFGSDPEAKCVRLLAFAPGAGLVGEDGKVLPDAQDARAIAQAGANAADVADPWFTGNFDDTYRDVLAGCKGLLTWCQVQ
;
A
#
# COMPACT_ATOMS: atom_id res chain seq x y z
N MET A 1 5.77 -2.76 -6.66
CA MET A 1 6.81 -2.58 -5.61
C MET A 1 6.23 -2.84 -4.22
N ALA A 2 5.21 -2.14 -3.78
CA ALA A 2 4.67 -2.20 -2.41
C ALA A 2 4.31 -3.61 -1.91
N GLN A 3 3.66 -4.45 -2.73
CA GLN A 3 3.36 -5.83 -2.37
C GLN A 3 4.61 -6.61 -1.94
N PHE A 4 5.70 -6.52 -2.68
CA PHE A 4 6.94 -7.26 -2.37
C PHE A 4 7.61 -6.74 -1.10
N VAL A 5 7.63 -5.42 -0.91
CA VAL A 5 8.18 -4.79 0.31
C VAL A 5 7.34 -5.19 1.53
N MET A 6 6.02 -5.10 1.44
CA MET A 6 5.13 -5.47 2.54
C MET A 6 5.23 -6.97 2.85
N GLN A 7 5.25 -7.85 1.85
CA GLN A 7 5.39 -9.29 2.05
C GLN A 7 6.73 -9.64 2.72
N ASP A 8 7.82 -8.99 2.32
CA ASP A 8 9.14 -9.18 2.95
C ASP A 8 9.12 -8.77 4.42
N LEU A 9 8.50 -7.62 4.74
CA LEU A 9 8.33 -7.17 6.12
C LEU A 9 7.47 -8.11 6.95
N VAL A 10 6.34 -8.56 6.43
CA VAL A 10 5.44 -9.55 7.07
C VAL A 10 6.17 -10.84 7.37
N ASN A 11 6.93 -11.36 6.38
CA ASN A 11 7.71 -12.60 6.56
C ASN A 11 8.80 -12.44 7.63
N LYS A 12 9.54 -11.32 7.62
CA LYS A 12 10.57 -11.01 8.63
C LYS A 12 10.01 -10.84 10.03
N ALA A 13 8.77 -10.38 10.14
CA ALA A 13 8.05 -10.26 11.42
C ALA A 13 7.43 -11.58 11.89
N GLY A 14 7.47 -12.65 11.09
CA GLY A 14 6.84 -13.94 11.42
C GLY A 14 5.31 -13.92 11.34
N LEU A 15 4.73 -12.99 10.56
CA LEU A 15 3.28 -12.79 10.47
C LEU A 15 2.66 -13.34 9.17
N GLY A 16 3.39 -14.18 8.43
CA GLY A 16 2.93 -14.72 7.15
C GLY A 16 1.66 -15.57 7.22
N ASP A 17 1.36 -16.17 8.38
CA ASP A 17 0.14 -16.95 8.61
C ASP A 17 -1.04 -16.08 9.07
N VAL A 18 -0.80 -14.81 9.39
CA VAL A 18 -1.80 -13.87 9.92
C VAL A 18 -2.17 -12.81 8.90
N LEU A 19 -1.18 -12.27 8.18
CA LEU A 19 -1.36 -11.19 7.21
C LEU A 19 -1.19 -11.69 5.78
N ARG A 20 -2.26 -11.58 5.00
CA ARG A 20 -2.26 -11.85 3.57
C ARG A 20 -2.04 -10.56 2.78
N VAL A 21 -1.05 -10.54 1.89
CA VAL A 21 -0.71 -9.40 1.06
C VAL A 21 -0.88 -9.76 -0.42
N ASP A 22 -1.59 -8.93 -1.17
CA ASP A 22 -1.72 -9.05 -2.63
C ASP A 22 -1.74 -7.66 -3.27
N SER A 23 -1.70 -7.59 -4.59
CA SER A 23 -1.87 -6.35 -5.33
C SER A 23 -2.73 -6.52 -6.57
N ALA A 24 -3.40 -5.42 -6.94
CA ALA A 24 -4.19 -5.34 -8.13
C ALA A 24 -4.06 -3.94 -8.76
N ALA A 25 -4.21 -3.86 -10.07
CA ALA A 25 -4.28 -2.60 -10.80
C ALA A 25 -5.70 -2.03 -10.71
N THR A 26 -5.82 -0.71 -10.80
CA THR A 26 -7.11 -0.03 -10.90
C THR A 26 -7.56 0.17 -12.34
N THR A 27 -6.64 -0.02 -13.31
CA THR A 27 -6.89 0.09 -14.76
C THR A 27 -6.58 -1.22 -15.49
N ASN A 28 -6.79 -1.25 -16.81
CA ASN A 28 -6.58 -2.45 -17.64
C ASN A 28 -5.22 -2.48 -18.34
N ASP A 29 -4.44 -1.41 -18.28
CA ASP A 29 -3.31 -1.15 -19.18
C ASP A 29 -2.18 -2.20 -19.04
N GLU A 30 -1.94 -2.68 -17.82
CA GLU A 30 -0.84 -3.58 -17.51
C GLU A 30 -1.26 -5.03 -17.19
N ILE A 31 -2.53 -5.39 -17.43
CA ILE A 31 -3.05 -6.74 -17.07
C ILE A 31 -2.22 -7.82 -17.75
N GLY A 32 -1.80 -8.81 -16.95
CA GLY A 32 -0.99 -9.95 -17.40
C GLY A 32 0.51 -9.65 -17.49
N HIS A 33 0.93 -8.39 -17.40
CA HIS A 33 2.34 -8.02 -17.45
C HIS A 33 3.06 -8.34 -16.14
N PRO A 34 4.35 -8.70 -16.19
CA PRO A 34 5.19 -8.85 -15.02
C PRO A 34 5.52 -7.47 -14.43
N PRO A 35 6.10 -7.41 -13.22
CA PRO A 35 6.58 -6.16 -12.65
C PRO A 35 7.58 -5.45 -13.57
N HIS A 36 7.51 -4.12 -13.62
CA HIS A 36 8.43 -3.30 -14.41
C HIS A 36 9.89 -3.60 -14.03
N HIS A 37 10.79 -3.66 -15.03
CA HIS A 37 12.20 -4.02 -14.82
C HIS A 37 12.90 -3.14 -13.78
N GLY A 38 12.67 -1.81 -13.79
CA GLY A 38 13.26 -0.90 -12.80
C GLY A 38 12.79 -1.20 -11.36
N THR A 39 11.53 -1.65 -11.17
CA THR A 39 11.05 -2.16 -9.89
C THR A 39 11.82 -3.42 -9.46
N VAL A 40 11.99 -4.36 -10.39
CA VAL A 40 12.74 -5.61 -10.14
C VAL A 40 14.18 -5.32 -9.75
N ASP A 41 14.85 -4.44 -10.51
CA ASP A 41 16.23 -4.06 -10.27
C ASP A 41 16.41 -3.38 -8.91
N LYS A 42 15.50 -2.45 -8.57
CA LYS A 42 15.52 -1.79 -7.26
C LYS A 42 15.31 -2.77 -6.11
N LEU A 43 14.34 -3.67 -6.20
CA LEU A 43 14.07 -4.67 -5.18
C LEU A 43 15.26 -5.61 -4.97
N LYS A 44 15.92 -6.06 -6.05
CA LYS A 44 17.16 -6.86 -5.99
C LYS A 44 18.29 -6.08 -5.31
N GLN A 45 18.47 -4.80 -5.67
CA GLN A 45 19.50 -3.94 -5.08
C GLN A 45 19.34 -3.82 -3.55
N VAL A 46 18.12 -3.75 -3.06
CA VAL A 46 17.82 -3.60 -1.62
C VAL A 46 17.57 -4.93 -0.90
N GLY A 47 17.72 -6.07 -1.60
CA GLY A 47 17.60 -7.40 -1.02
C GLY A 47 16.16 -7.85 -0.70
N VAL A 48 15.16 -7.24 -1.34
CA VAL A 48 13.76 -7.66 -1.22
C VAL A 48 13.45 -8.73 -2.27
N PRO A 49 12.94 -9.92 -1.89
CA PRO A 49 12.60 -10.97 -2.83
C PRO A 49 11.52 -10.57 -3.82
N VAL A 50 11.74 -10.85 -5.10
CA VAL A 50 10.74 -10.64 -6.15
C VAL A 50 10.06 -11.97 -6.44
N LEU A 51 8.79 -12.06 -6.04
CA LEU A 51 7.99 -13.26 -6.27
C LEU A 51 7.36 -13.24 -7.67
N PRO A 52 7.03 -14.41 -8.24
CA PRO A 52 6.25 -14.46 -9.48
C PRO A 52 4.95 -13.67 -9.32
N HIS A 53 4.75 -12.69 -10.20
CA HIS A 53 3.57 -11.84 -10.17
C HIS A 53 3.15 -11.43 -11.57
N ARG A 54 1.84 -11.35 -11.78
CA ARG A 54 1.22 -10.82 -12.99
C ARG A 54 0.14 -9.83 -12.59
N ALA A 55 0.13 -8.68 -13.23
CA ALA A 55 -0.87 -7.66 -12.96
C ALA A 55 -2.27 -8.19 -13.23
N ARG A 56 -3.17 -8.01 -12.27
CA ARG A 56 -4.61 -8.26 -12.37
C ARG A 56 -5.37 -6.98 -12.01
N LYS A 57 -6.62 -6.88 -12.40
CA LYS A 57 -7.48 -5.76 -12.01
C LYS A 57 -8.26 -6.08 -10.74
N VAL A 58 -8.40 -5.08 -9.88
CA VAL A 58 -9.31 -5.16 -8.73
C VAL A 58 -10.77 -5.20 -9.21
N ARG A 59 -11.61 -6.00 -8.55
CA ARG A 59 -13.03 -6.16 -8.85
C ARG A 59 -13.89 -5.61 -7.72
N ALA A 60 -15.11 -5.22 -8.05
CA ALA A 60 -16.04 -4.65 -7.08
C ALA A 60 -16.43 -5.65 -5.96
N ASP A 61 -16.51 -6.94 -6.28
CA ASP A 61 -16.84 -8.00 -5.33
C ASP A 61 -15.73 -8.32 -4.33
N GLU A 62 -14.51 -7.80 -4.55
CA GLU A 62 -13.39 -7.97 -3.61
C GLU A 62 -13.49 -7.07 -2.38
N TYR A 63 -14.41 -6.06 -2.36
CA TYR A 63 -14.53 -5.16 -1.21
C TYR A 63 -14.75 -5.89 0.11
N ASP A 64 -15.58 -6.94 0.10
CA ASP A 64 -15.87 -7.74 1.29
C ASP A 64 -14.83 -8.82 1.59
N GLU A 65 -13.88 -9.07 0.67
CA GLU A 65 -12.85 -10.10 0.83
C GLU A 65 -11.59 -9.60 1.56
N TRP A 66 -11.38 -8.28 1.60
CA TRP A 66 -10.18 -7.65 2.14
C TRP A 66 -10.51 -6.69 3.28
N ASP A 67 -9.59 -6.60 4.25
CA ASP A 67 -9.69 -5.66 5.36
C ASP A 67 -9.25 -4.25 4.97
N LEU A 68 -8.28 -4.13 4.06
CA LEU A 68 -7.77 -2.85 3.55
C LEU A 68 -7.46 -2.89 2.06
N PHE A 69 -7.73 -1.77 1.38
CA PHE A 69 -7.28 -1.43 0.03
C PHE A 69 -6.32 -0.24 0.12
N VAL A 70 -5.02 -0.54 0.04
CA VAL A 70 -3.99 0.49 0.19
C VAL A 70 -3.58 1.01 -1.18
N TYR A 71 -3.84 2.28 -1.45
CA TYR A 71 -3.57 2.92 -2.73
C TYR A 71 -2.41 3.91 -2.65
N MET A 72 -1.86 4.31 -3.82
CA MET A 72 -0.62 5.06 -3.91
C MET A 72 -0.82 6.56 -4.16
N ASP A 73 -1.87 6.92 -4.92
CA ASP A 73 -2.09 8.28 -5.43
C ASP A 73 -3.58 8.62 -5.61
N ASP A 74 -3.84 9.88 -5.92
CA ASP A 74 -5.20 10.40 -6.18
C ASP A 74 -5.90 9.70 -7.36
N GLU A 75 -5.16 9.21 -8.36
CA GLU A 75 -5.75 8.51 -9.49
C GLU A 75 -6.27 7.15 -9.08
N ASN A 76 -5.50 6.42 -8.29
CA ASN A 76 -5.93 5.13 -7.71
C ASN A 76 -7.19 5.33 -6.85
N GLU A 77 -7.22 6.37 -6.01
CA GLU A 77 -8.38 6.69 -5.18
C GLU A 77 -9.65 6.91 -6.01
N ARG A 78 -9.57 7.75 -7.04
CA ARG A 78 -10.69 8.00 -7.97
C ARG A 78 -11.17 6.73 -8.66
N HIS A 79 -10.24 5.84 -9.05
CA HIS A 79 -10.60 4.57 -9.66
C HIS A 79 -11.27 3.62 -8.69
N LEU A 80 -10.74 3.46 -7.46
CA LEU A 80 -11.35 2.63 -6.42
C LEU A 80 -12.76 3.12 -6.08
N SER A 81 -12.96 4.43 -5.94
CA SER A 81 -14.29 5.02 -5.70
C SER A 81 -15.30 4.68 -6.80
N ARG A 82 -14.86 4.60 -8.06
CA ARG A 82 -15.73 4.18 -9.18
C ARG A 82 -16.00 2.69 -9.17
N ILE A 83 -15.00 1.87 -8.78
CA ILE A 83 -15.13 0.41 -8.77
C ILE A 83 -16.03 -0.05 -7.63
N PHE A 84 -15.84 0.49 -6.43
CA PHE A 84 -16.60 0.11 -5.23
C PHE A 84 -17.89 0.90 -5.06
N GLY A 85 -17.99 2.10 -5.64
CA GLY A 85 -19.16 3.01 -5.51
C GLY A 85 -19.21 3.74 -4.16
N SER A 86 -18.81 3.11 -3.08
CA SER A 86 -18.71 3.69 -1.74
C SER A 86 -17.70 2.92 -0.89
N ASP A 87 -17.24 3.54 0.19
CA ASP A 87 -16.31 2.95 1.17
C ASP A 87 -16.85 3.13 2.60
N PRO A 88 -17.95 2.42 2.95
CA PRO A 88 -18.64 2.63 4.24
C PRO A 88 -17.81 2.19 5.45
N GLU A 89 -16.84 1.32 5.25
CA GLU A 89 -15.98 0.79 6.31
C GLU A 89 -14.60 1.50 6.36
N ALA A 90 -14.39 2.53 5.53
CA ALA A 90 -13.11 3.24 5.40
C ALA A 90 -11.91 2.31 5.15
N LYS A 91 -12.10 1.31 4.28
CA LYS A 91 -11.06 0.33 3.91
C LYS A 91 -10.05 0.87 2.89
N CYS A 92 -10.40 1.93 2.14
CA CYS A 92 -9.54 2.50 1.13
C CYS A 92 -8.65 3.59 1.74
N VAL A 93 -7.36 3.32 1.87
CA VAL A 93 -6.42 4.21 2.57
C VAL A 93 -5.16 4.44 1.73
N ARG A 94 -4.67 5.68 1.69
CA ARG A 94 -3.41 6.01 1.02
C ARG A 94 -2.22 5.44 1.80
N LEU A 95 -1.27 4.81 1.10
CA LEU A 95 -0.14 4.15 1.75
C LEU A 95 0.63 5.09 2.69
N LEU A 96 0.91 6.32 2.26
CA LEU A 96 1.67 7.26 3.05
C LEU A 96 0.93 7.82 4.27
N ALA A 97 -0.37 7.54 4.46
CA ALA A 97 -1.08 7.81 5.72
C ALA A 97 -0.48 7.03 6.91
N PHE A 98 0.16 5.89 6.63
CA PHE A 98 0.84 5.07 7.63
C PHE A 98 2.31 5.49 7.86
N ALA A 99 2.88 6.37 7.04
CA ALA A 99 4.24 6.85 7.27
C ALA A 99 4.33 7.62 8.59
N PRO A 100 5.50 7.59 9.29
CA PRO A 100 5.67 8.32 10.54
C PRO A 100 5.29 9.80 10.40
N GLY A 101 4.45 10.30 11.30
CA GLY A 101 3.98 11.70 11.30
C GLY A 101 2.86 12.02 10.32
N ALA A 102 2.37 11.06 9.53
CA ALA A 102 1.39 11.31 8.48
C ALA A 102 -0.08 11.13 8.93
N GLY A 103 -0.34 10.82 10.20
CA GLY A 103 -1.69 10.84 10.78
C GLY A 103 -2.18 9.54 11.42
N LEU A 104 -1.62 8.37 11.05
CA LEU A 104 -1.96 7.09 11.71
C LEU A 104 -0.83 6.58 12.59
N VAL A 105 0.39 6.93 12.27
CA VAL A 105 1.60 6.60 13.02
C VAL A 105 2.33 7.88 13.39
N GLY A 106 2.71 8.02 14.67
CA GLY A 106 3.46 9.18 15.17
C GLY A 106 4.89 9.22 14.66
N GLU A 107 5.57 10.36 14.84
CA GLU A 107 6.98 10.54 14.51
C GLU A 107 7.90 9.50 15.20
N ASP A 108 7.49 9.01 16.37
CA ASP A 108 8.19 7.97 17.13
C ASP A 108 7.94 6.54 16.60
N GLY A 109 7.19 6.40 15.53
CA GLY A 109 6.84 5.13 14.90
C GLY A 109 5.74 4.33 15.61
N LYS A 110 5.06 4.91 16.63
CA LYS A 110 3.96 4.25 17.32
C LYS A 110 2.62 4.61 16.70
N VAL A 111 1.69 3.66 16.73
CA VAL A 111 0.31 3.88 16.30
C VAL A 111 -0.36 4.91 17.21
N LEU A 112 -1.03 5.88 16.62
CA LEU A 112 -1.76 6.90 17.37
C LEU A 112 -3.02 6.32 18.03
N PRO A 113 -3.47 6.85 19.18
CA PRO A 113 -4.58 6.28 19.95
C PRO A 113 -5.87 6.07 19.14
N ASP A 114 -6.20 7.00 18.22
CA ASP A 114 -7.43 6.98 17.44
C ASP A 114 -7.21 6.40 16.02
N ALA A 115 -6.03 5.85 15.72
CA ALA A 115 -5.66 5.39 14.38
C ALA A 115 -6.47 4.20 13.86
N GLN A 116 -7.32 3.60 14.70
CA GLN A 116 -8.26 2.54 14.34
C GLN A 116 -9.68 3.07 14.04
N ASP A 117 -9.92 4.35 14.31
CA ASP A 117 -11.21 4.98 14.01
C ASP A 117 -11.33 5.25 12.50
N ALA A 118 -12.46 4.86 11.91
CA ALA A 118 -12.74 5.04 10.49
C ALA A 118 -12.61 6.51 10.04
N ARG A 119 -12.97 7.48 10.93
CA ARG A 119 -12.83 8.90 10.64
C ARG A 119 -11.36 9.33 10.62
N ALA A 120 -10.56 8.84 11.56
CA ALA A 120 -9.11 9.12 11.60
C ALA A 120 -8.41 8.52 10.38
N ILE A 121 -8.76 7.29 9.98
CA ILE A 121 -8.26 6.62 8.79
C ILE A 121 -8.58 7.44 7.53
N ALA A 122 -9.85 7.81 7.35
CA ALA A 122 -10.27 8.61 6.21
C ALA A 122 -9.57 9.99 6.16
N GLN A 123 -9.44 10.66 7.30
CA GLN A 123 -8.78 11.96 7.40
C GLN A 123 -7.28 11.86 7.09
N ALA A 124 -6.60 10.86 7.63
CA ALA A 124 -5.18 10.62 7.36
C ALA A 124 -4.95 10.29 5.88
N GLY A 125 -5.79 9.44 5.29
CA GLY A 125 -5.75 9.11 3.86
C GLY A 125 -5.90 10.34 2.98
N ALA A 126 -6.87 11.21 3.28
CA ALA A 126 -7.11 12.44 2.52
C ALA A 126 -5.97 13.46 2.59
N ASN A 127 -5.23 13.49 3.70
CA ASN A 127 -4.13 14.43 3.93
C ASN A 127 -2.75 13.88 3.52
N ALA A 128 -2.61 12.59 3.32
CA ALA A 128 -1.34 11.97 2.99
C ALA A 128 -0.85 12.35 1.59
N ALA A 129 0.46 12.42 1.41
CA ALA A 129 1.07 12.61 0.10
C ALA A 129 0.93 11.35 -0.77
N ASP A 130 1.06 11.54 -2.08
CA ASP A 130 1.19 10.46 -3.05
C ASP A 130 2.58 9.81 -2.95
N VAL A 131 2.64 8.51 -3.21
CA VAL A 131 3.91 7.81 -3.45
C VAL A 131 4.51 8.32 -4.76
N ALA A 132 5.80 8.64 -4.75
CA ALA A 132 6.49 9.08 -5.96
C ALA A 132 6.40 8.03 -7.07
N ASP A 133 5.85 8.41 -8.22
CA ASP A 133 5.71 7.51 -9.38
C ASP A 133 6.99 7.52 -10.23
N PRO A 134 7.71 6.39 -10.33
CA PRO A 134 8.94 6.30 -11.09
C PRO A 134 8.69 6.36 -12.61
N TRP A 135 7.47 6.13 -13.08
CA TRP A 135 7.11 6.25 -14.49
C TRP A 135 7.39 7.65 -15.04
N PHE A 136 7.11 8.69 -14.23
CA PHE A 136 7.35 10.08 -14.60
C PHE A 136 8.77 10.56 -14.29
N THR A 137 9.36 10.07 -13.21
CA THR A 137 10.64 10.57 -12.69
C THR A 137 11.83 9.71 -13.09
N GLY A 138 11.63 8.43 -13.42
CA GLY A 138 12.68 7.43 -13.55
C GLY A 138 13.41 7.12 -12.22
N ASN A 139 12.96 7.71 -11.11
CA ASN A 139 13.62 7.62 -9.81
C ASN A 139 12.95 6.56 -8.92
N PHE A 140 13.43 5.32 -9.05
CA PHE A 140 12.97 4.20 -8.22
C PHE A 140 13.45 4.29 -6.76
N ASP A 141 14.43 5.13 -6.44
CA ASP A 141 14.93 5.32 -5.08
C ASP A 141 13.91 6.06 -4.22
N ASP A 142 13.33 7.14 -4.73
CA ASP A 142 12.29 7.89 -4.03
C ASP A 142 11.03 7.05 -3.85
N THR A 143 10.59 6.35 -4.90
CA THR A 143 9.46 5.42 -4.83
C THR A 143 9.69 4.34 -3.75
N TYR A 144 10.88 3.74 -3.72
CA TYR A 144 11.20 2.72 -2.72
C TYR A 144 11.22 3.29 -1.30
N ARG A 145 11.79 4.47 -1.09
CA ARG A 145 11.81 5.16 0.22
C ARG A 145 10.39 5.38 0.74
N ASP A 146 9.51 5.93 -0.10
CA ASP A 146 8.13 6.20 0.26
C ASP A 146 7.34 4.91 0.54
N VAL A 147 7.46 3.92 -0.33
CA VAL A 147 6.86 2.60 -0.14
C VAL A 147 7.34 1.94 1.15
N LEU A 148 8.64 1.98 1.44
CA LEU A 148 9.19 1.38 2.65
C LEU A 148 8.67 2.08 3.91
N ALA A 149 8.60 3.42 3.91
CA ALA A 149 8.07 4.18 5.04
C ALA A 149 6.60 3.83 5.31
N GLY A 150 5.76 3.85 4.28
CA GLY A 150 4.36 3.48 4.40
C GLY A 150 4.15 2.03 4.82
N CYS A 151 4.86 1.07 4.21
CA CYS A 151 4.74 -0.35 4.55
C CYS A 151 5.19 -0.67 5.99
N LYS A 152 6.23 -0.02 6.50
CA LYS A 152 6.65 -0.18 7.90
C LYS A 152 5.58 0.29 8.87
N GLY A 153 5.02 1.47 8.64
CA GLY A 153 3.94 2.00 9.46
C GLY A 153 2.67 1.17 9.37
N LEU A 154 2.31 0.71 8.16
CA LEU A 154 1.18 -0.20 7.95
C LEU A 154 1.36 -1.51 8.73
N LEU A 155 2.55 -2.11 8.69
CA LEU A 155 2.83 -3.32 9.47
C LEU A 155 2.66 -3.06 10.98
N THR A 156 3.21 -1.94 11.49
CA THR A 156 3.05 -1.55 12.90
C THR A 156 1.57 -1.36 13.25
N TRP A 157 0.81 -0.71 12.36
CA TRP A 157 -0.63 -0.49 12.53
C TRP A 157 -1.41 -1.82 12.57
N CYS A 158 -1.08 -2.78 11.69
CA CYS A 158 -1.71 -4.10 11.69
C CYS A 158 -1.43 -4.91 12.97
N GLN A 159 -0.30 -4.68 13.64
CA GLN A 159 0.06 -5.44 14.85
C GLN A 159 -0.69 -5.01 16.12
N VAL A 160 -1.43 -3.91 16.09
CA VAL A 160 -2.23 -3.42 17.23
C VAL A 160 -3.74 -3.58 17.03
N GLN A 161 -4.14 -4.32 15.99
CA GLN A 161 -5.53 -4.67 15.66
C GLN A 161 -6.08 -5.72 16.62
#